data_105e09d38cc78f56411ea13b875ccd8c
#
_entry.id   105e09d38cc78f56411ea13b875ccd8c
#
_cell.length_a   1.000
_cell.length_b   1.000
_cell.length_c   1.000
_cell.angle_alpha   90.00
_cell.angle_beta   90.00
_cell.angle_gamma   90.00
#
_symmetry.space_group_name_H-M   'P 1'
#
loop_
_entity.id
_entity.type
_entity.pdbx_description
1 polymer ?
#
loop_
_entity_poly.entity_id
_entity_poly.type
_entity_poly.pdbx_seq_one_letter_code
_entity_poly.pdbx_strand_id
1 'polypeptide(L)'
;VTGIGKSAIIAQKMVATFNSTGTPSLFLHASEAIHGDLGMVQPDDIVLCISKSGNSPEIKILVPLLKRFGNTLIAMTGNISSFLAKESQFVLNTTVDAESCPHNLAPTNSTTAQLVMGDALAMCLMNLRNFSREDFAKYHPGGSLGKKLLLQVKDMLENSLKPMVTPDAPIKKVILEISEKRLGATA
;
A
#
# COMPACT_ATOMS: atom_id res chain seq x y z
N VAL A 1 -8.28 -7.31 -2.26
CA VAL A 1 -7.26 -8.30 -2.63
C VAL A 1 -7.33 -9.46 -1.64
N THR A 2 -7.30 -10.70 -2.13
CA THR A 2 -7.42 -11.90 -1.28
C THR A 2 -6.34 -12.94 -1.61
N GLY A 3 -6.04 -13.80 -0.64
CA GLY A 3 -5.12 -14.92 -0.74
C GLY A 3 -5.05 -15.71 0.54
N ILE A 4 -4.25 -16.79 0.54
CA ILE A 4 -3.99 -17.62 1.72
C ILE A 4 -2.50 -17.91 1.88
N GLY A 5 -2.05 -18.15 3.10
CA GLY A 5 -0.65 -18.46 3.40
C GLY A 5 0.32 -17.37 2.95
N LYS A 6 1.37 -17.73 2.23
CA LYS A 6 2.37 -16.76 1.74
C LYS A 6 1.77 -15.78 0.74
N SER A 7 0.82 -16.20 -0.10
CA SER A 7 0.11 -15.30 -1.01
C SER A 7 -0.75 -14.26 -0.27
N ALA A 8 -1.27 -14.57 0.93
CA ALA A 8 -1.97 -13.60 1.76
C ALA A 8 -1.05 -12.47 2.24
N ILE A 9 0.20 -12.80 2.60
CA ILE A 9 1.21 -11.79 2.98
C ILE A 9 1.52 -10.85 1.80
N ILE A 10 1.66 -11.43 0.59
CA ILE A 10 1.82 -10.62 -0.62
C ILE A 10 0.60 -9.75 -0.88
N ALA A 11 -0.61 -10.29 -0.72
CA ALA A 11 -1.85 -9.53 -0.85
C ALA A 11 -1.90 -8.33 0.11
N GLN A 12 -1.50 -8.48 1.36
CA GLN A 12 -1.41 -7.38 2.34
C GLN A 12 -0.42 -6.31 1.89
N LYS A 13 0.77 -6.72 1.39
CA LYS A 13 1.75 -5.78 0.84
C LYS A 13 1.19 -5.02 -0.36
N MET A 14 0.50 -5.70 -1.26
CA MET A 14 -0.14 -5.06 -2.42
C MET A 14 -1.19 -4.04 -2.00
N VAL A 15 -2.04 -4.38 -1.04
CA VAL A 15 -3.05 -3.45 -0.47
C VAL A 15 -2.37 -2.21 0.09
N ALA A 16 -1.29 -2.38 0.86
CA ALA A 16 -0.53 -1.26 1.39
C ALA A 16 0.03 -0.36 0.26
N THR A 17 0.57 -0.96 -0.80
CA THR A 17 1.08 -0.21 -1.96
C THR A 17 -0.06 0.50 -2.70
N PHE A 18 -1.17 -0.16 -3.00
CA PHE A 18 -2.32 0.44 -3.68
C PHE A 18 -2.88 1.63 -2.89
N ASN A 19 -3.08 1.49 -1.59
CA ASN A 19 -3.57 2.58 -0.73
C ASN A 19 -2.60 3.76 -0.74
N SER A 20 -1.30 3.50 -0.67
CA SER A 20 -0.28 4.55 -0.66
C SER A 20 -0.07 5.22 -2.02
N THR A 21 -0.58 4.62 -3.10
CA THR A 21 -0.48 5.11 -4.47
C THR A 21 -1.83 5.52 -5.08
N GLY A 22 -2.83 5.76 -4.24
CA GLY A 22 -4.11 6.34 -4.65
C GLY A 22 -5.14 5.36 -5.20
N THR A 23 -4.96 4.06 -4.99
CA THR A 23 -5.96 3.02 -5.31
C THR A 23 -6.51 2.43 -4.01
N PRO A 24 -7.68 2.86 -3.53
CA PRO A 24 -8.28 2.33 -2.32
C PRO A 24 -8.45 0.81 -2.41
N SER A 25 -7.97 0.10 -1.40
CA SER A 25 -7.95 -1.35 -1.41
C SER A 25 -8.09 -1.93 0.00
N LEU A 26 -8.72 -3.10 0.08
CA LEU A 26 -8.88 -3.87 1.32
C LEU A 26 -8.27 -5.26 1.15
N PHE A 27 -7.76 -5.78 2.26
CA PHE A 27 -7.31 -7.16 2.33
C PHE A 27 -8.41 -8.04 2.91
N LEU A 28 -8.73 -9.13 2.20
CA LEU A 28 -9.66 -10.18 2.64
C LEU A 28 -8.89 -11.49 2.74
N HIS A 29 -8.75 -12.06 3.93
CA HIS A 29 -8.13 -13.36 4.08
C HIS A 29 -9.08 -14.45 3.56
N ALA A 30 -8.60 -15.32 2.65
CA ALA A 30 -9.49 -16.28 1.98
C ALA A 30 -10.18 -17.27 2.93
N SER A 31 -9.55 -17.63 4.07
CA SER A 31 -10.18 -18.48 5.08
C SER A 31 -11.22 -17.73 5.90
N GLU A 32 -10.99 -16.46 6.24
CA GLU A 32 -11.91 -15.67 7.09
C GLU A 32 -13.13 -15.21 6.28
N ALA A 33 -12.97 -15.09 4.96
CA ALA A 33 -14.06 -14.70 4.07
C ALA A 33 -15.34 -15.53 4.30
N ILE A 34 -15.21 -16.85 4.41
CA ILE A 34 -16.35 -17.76 4.62
C ILE A 34 -16.92 -17.74 6.04
N HIS A 35 -16.28 -17.05 6.96
CA HIS A 35 -16.69 -16.90 8.35
C HIS A 35 -17.25 -15.49 8.68
N GLY A 36 -17.61 -14.72 7.66
CA GLY A 36 -18.29 -13.44 7.82
C GLY A 36 -17.62 -12.24 7.12
N ASP A 37 -16.30 -12.31 6.86
CA ASP A 37 -15.57 -11.20 6.26
C ASP A 37 -15.96 -10.92 4.80
N LEU A 38 -16.73 -11.81 4.16
CA LEU A 38 -17.38 -11.51 2.86
C LEU A 38 -18.27 -10.26 2.93
N GLY A 39 -18.78 -9.88 4.11
CA GLY A 39 -19.56 -8.66 4.29
C GLY A 39 -18.81 -7.37 3.97
N MET A 40 -17.47 -7.40 3.90
CA MET A 40 -16.68 -6.23 3.49
C MET A 40 -16.64 -6.01 1.97
N VAL A 41 -17.04 -7.01 1.18
CA VAL A 41 -17.03 -6.95 -0.28
C VAL A 41 -18.27 -6.22 -0.77
N GLN A 42 -18.08 -5.15 -1.53
CA GLN A 42 -19.18 -4.36 -2.11
C GLN A 42 -19.48 -4.83 -3.54
N PRO A 43 -20.71 -4.60 -4.05
CA PRO A 43 -21.12 -5.06 -5.38
C PRO A 43 -20.21 -4.60 -6.53
N ASP A 44 -19.66 -3.39 -6.45
CA ASP A 44 -18.82 -2.81 -7.51
C ASP A 44 -17.32 -3.08 -7.31
N ASP A 45 -16.95 -3.86 -6.28
CA ASP A 45 -15.56 -4.18 -6.03
C ASP A 45 -15.00 -5.13 -7.09
N ILE A 46 -13.76 -4.86 -7.47
CA ILE A 46 -12.92 -5.79 -8.23
C ILE A 46 -12.13 -6.63 -7.24
N VAL A 47 -12.26 -7.94 -7.31
CA VAL A 47 -11.56 -8.84 -6.40
C VAL A 47 -10.35 -9.49 -7.08
N LEU A 48 -9.15 -9.12 -6.61
CA LEU A 48 -7.90 -9.75 -7.05
C LEU A 48 -7.58 -10.94 -6.12
N CYS A 49 -7.67 -12.15 -6.68
CA CYS A 49 -7.39 -13.41 -5.99
C CYS A 49 -5.96 -13.90 -6.30
N ILE A 50 -5.13 -14.06 -5.27
CA ILE A 50 -3.73 -14.49 -5.41
C ILE A 50 -3.58 -15.93 -4.93
N SER A 51 -3.15 -16.82 -5.83
CA SER A 51 -2.88 -18.22 -5.50
C SER A 51 -1.89 -18.84 -6.48
N LYS A 52 -0.73 -19.30 -6.01
CA LYS A 52 0.27 -19.96 -6.88
C LYS A 52 -0.35 -21.11 -7.69
N SER A 53 -1.00 -22.05 -7.01
CA SER A 53 -1.62 -23.20 -7.67
C SER A 53 -2.94 -22.86 -8.36
N GLY A 54 -3.66 -21.84 -7.87
CA GLY A 54 -5.02 -21.49 -8.28
C GLY A 54 -6.07 -22.56 -7.96
N ASN A 55 -5.70 -23.56 -7.14
CA ASN A 55 -6.54 -24.73 -6.85
C ASN A 55 -6.70 -25.02 -5.35
N SER A 56 -6.26 -24.11 -4.46
CA SER A 56 -6.40 -24.33 -3.02
C SER A 56 -7.88 -24.44 -2.62
N PRO A 57 -8.21 -25.26 -1.59
CA PRO A 57 -9.59 -25.48 -1.16
C PRO A 57 -10.33 -24.19 -0.84
N GLU A 58 -9.68 -23.23 -0.20
CA GLU A 58 -10.24 -21.94 0.20
C GLU A 58 -10.63 -21.11 -1.03
N ILE A 59 -9.79 -21.11 -2.06
CA ILE A 59 -10.08 -20.41 -3.33
C ILE A 59 -11.26 -21.07 -4.05
N LYS A 60 -11.35 -22.40 -4.03
CA LYS A 60 -12.46 -23.13 -4.64
C LYS A 60 -13.80 -22.85 -3.96
N ILE A 61 -13.79 -22.54 -2.68
CA ILE A 61 -14.99 -22.13 -1.93
C ILE A 61 -15.30 -20.65 -2.17
N LEU A 62 -14.31 -19.78 -2.08
CA LEU A 62 -14.46 -18.33 -2.12
C LEU A 62 -14.91 -17.82 -3.51
N VAL A 63 -14.29 -18.30 -4.58
CA VAL A 63 -14.54 -17.81 -5.94
C VAL A 63 -16.01 -17.93 -6.37
N PRO A 64 -16.73 -19.06 -6.18
CA PRO A 64 -18.15 -19.14 -6.50
C PRO A 64 -19.02 -18.17 -5.70
N LEU A 65 -18.66 -17.85 -4.45
CA LEU A 65 -19.39 -16.89 -3.62
C LEU A 65 -19.25 -15.47 -4.17
N LEU A 66 -18.02 -15.05 -4.51
CA LEU A 66 -17.77 -13.75 -5.12
C LEU A 66 -18.47 -13.59 -6.47
N LYS A 67 -18.51 -14.65 -7.27
CA LYS A 67 -19.26 -14.65 -8.54
C LYS A 67 -20.78 -14.47 -8.34
N ARG A 68 -21.34 -15.06 -7.29
CA ARG A 68 -22.75 -14.86 -6.93
C ARG A 68 -23.05 -13.43 -6.51
N PHE A 69 -22.08 -12.72 -5.93
CA PHE A 69 -22.20 -11.30 -5.59
C PHE A 69 -22.07 -10.39 -6.82
N GLY A 70 -21.69 -10.96 -7.97
CA GLY A 70 -21.53 -10.19 -9.21
C GLY A 70 -20.17 -9.51 -9.36
N ASN A 71 -19.22 -9.75 -8.46
CA ASN A 71 -17.93 -9.10 -8.49
C ASN A 71 -17.08 -9.53 -9.69
N THR A 72 -16.35 -8.59 -10.26
CA THR A 72 -15.30 -8.89 -11.25
C THR A 72 -14.10 -9.53 -10.57
N LEU A 73 -13.67 -10.69 -11.08
CA LEU A 73 -12.53 -11.42 -10.53
C LEU A 73 -11.30 -11.28 -11.42
N ILE A 74 -10.16 -11.00 -10.79
CA ILE A 74 -8.85 -11.07 -11.41
C ILE A 74 -8.06 -12.17 -10.70
N ALA A 75 -7.60 -13.17 -11.46
CA ALA A 75 -6.70 -14.20 -10.97
C ALA A 75 -5.23 -13.71 -11.05
N MET A 76 -4.48 -13.82 -9.97
CA MET A 76 -3.01 -13.77 -10.03
C MET A 76 -2.50 -15.16 -9.65
N THR A 77 -2.03 -15.92 -10.65
CA THR A 77 -1.71 -17.33 -10.45
C THR A 77 -0.51 -17.80 -11.27
N GLY A 78 0.21 -18.76 -10.72
CA GLY A 78 1.29 -19.46 -11.43
C GLY A 78 0.79 -20.62 -12.31
N ASN A 79 -0.54 -20.87 -12.36
CA ASN A 79 -1.12 -21.92 -13.18
C ASN A 79 -2.36 -21.39 -13.93
N ILE A 80 -2.15 -21.03 -15.18
CA ILE A 80 -3.21 -20.48 -16.07
C ILE A 80 -4.31 -21.48 -16.43
N SER A 81 -4.08 -22.77 -16.19
CA SER A 81 -5.09 -23.83 -16.39
C SER A 81 -5.86 -24.18 -15.11
N SER A 82 -5.60 -23.46 -14.00
CA SER A 82 -6.21 -23.70 -12.71
C SER A 82 -7.69 -23.34 -12.67
N PHE A 83 -8.37 -23.80 -11.62
CA PHE A 83 -9.75 -23.41 -11.32
C PHE A 83 -9.88 -21.88 -11.21
N LEU A 84 -9.00 -21.22 -10.45
CA LEU A 84 -9.02 -19.77 -10.27
C LEU A 84 -8.91 -19.04 -11.62
N ALA A 85 -7.98 -19.45 -12.48
CA ALA A 85 -7.80 -18.83 -13.79
C ALA A 85 -9.03 -18.99 -14.69
N LYS A 86 -9.66 -20.16 -14.70
CA LYS A 86 -10.85 -20.46 -15.51
C LYS A 86 -12.10 -19.70 -15.05
N GLU A 87 -12.22 -19.45 -13.75
CA GLU A 87 -13.38 -18.79 -13.16
C GLU A 87 -13.27 -17.27 -13.13
N SER A 88 -12.09 -16.70 -13.44
CA SER A 88 -11.84 -15.26 -13.41
C SER A 88 -11.96 -14.62 -14.80
N GLN A 89 -12.40 -13.37 -14.84
CA GLN A 89 -12.50 -12.58 -16.07
C GLN A 89 -11.13 -12.19 -16.63
N PHE A 90 -10.15 -11.98 -15.73
CA PHE A 90 -8.79 -11.58 -16.10
C PHE A 90 -7.77 -12.44 -15.37
N VAL A 91 -6.63 -12.72 -16.04
CA VAL A 91 -5.57 -13.55 -15.47
C VAL A 91 -4.23 -12.81 -15.57
N LEU A 92 -3.61 -12.59 -14.42
CA LEU A 92 -2.22 -12.14 -14.30
C LEU A 92 -1.35 -13.38 -14.07
N ASN A 93 -0.58 -13.73 -15.08
CA ASN A 93 0.27 -14.92 -15.06
C ASN A 93 1.56 -14.65 -14.27
N THR A 94 1.75 -15.39 -13.18
CA THR A 94 2.95 -15.36 -12.33
C THR A 94 3.63 -16.72 -12.27
N THR A 95 3.60 -17.46 -13.38
CA THR A 95 4.28 -18.76 -13.50
C THR A 95 5.78 -18.60 -13.27
N VAL A 96 6.35 -19.52 -12.51
CA VAL A 96 7.79 -19.69 -12.30
C VAL A 96 8.14 -21.16 -12.55
N ASP A 97 9.33 -21.41 -13.07
CA ASP A 97 9.78 -22.76 -13.39
C ASP A 97 9.98 -23.60 -12.11
N ALA A 98 10.56 -22.99 -11.08
CA ALA A 98 10.84 -23.65 -9.81
C ALA A 98 10.93 -22.65 -8.67
N GLU A 99 10.81 -23.14 -7.44
CA GLU A 99 11.16 -22.36 -6.24
C GLU A 99 12.69 -22.42 -6.00
N SER A 100 13.25 -21.37 -5.40
CA SER A 100 14.69 -21.31 -5.09
C SER A 100 15.12 -22.25 -3.96
N CYS A 101 14.19 -22.81 -3.23
CA CYS A 101 14.54 -23.74 -2.16
C CYS A 101 15.04 -25.07 -2.73
N PRO A 102 16.01 -25.75 -2.06
CA PRO A 102 16.63 -26.98 -2.58
C PRO A 102 15.63 -28.10 -2.90
N HIS A 103 14.48 -28.10 -2.27
CA HIS A 103 13.43 -29.12 -2.45
C HIS A 103 12.25 -28.65 -3.32
N ASN A 104 12.33 -27.46 -3.91
CA ASN A 104 11.24 -26.86 -4.68
C ASN A 104 9.89 -26.78 -3.94
N LEU A 105 9.92 -26.59 -2.61
CA LEU A 105 8.75 -26.61 -1.74
C LEU A 105 8.39 -25.24 -1.18
N ALA A 106 9.37 -24.52 -0.64
CA ALA A 106 9.13 -23.25 0.02
C ALA A 106 8.84 -22.14 -1.02
N PRO A 107 7.70 -21.45 -0.90
CA PRO A 107 7.38 -20.34 -1.80
C PRO A 107 8.42 -19.22 -1.70
N THR A 108 9.13 -18.99 -2.78
CA THR A 108 10.21 -18.02 -2.94
C THR A 108 10.07 -17.30 -4.28
N ASN A 109 10.44 -17.93 -5.40
CA ASN A 109 10.31 -17.35 -6.74
C ASN A 109 8.84 -17.02 -7.05
N SER A 110 7.91 -17.88 -6.67
CA SER A 110 6.49 -17.65 -6.89
C SER A 110 5.97 -16.43 -6.12
N THR A 111 6.37 -16.23 -4.86
CA THR A 111 5.97 -15.06 -4.08
C THR A 111 6.66 -13.79 -4.56
N THR A 112 7.90 -13.88 -5.01
CA THR A 112 8.61 -12.76 -5.64
C THR A 112 7.93 -12.33 -6.94
N ALA A 113 7.53 -13.27 -7.81
CA ALA A 113 6.79 -12.98 -9.02
C ALA A 113 5.43 -12.30 -8.73
N GLN A 114 4.70 -12.78 -7.72
CA GLN A 114 3.45 -12.15 -7.25
C GLN A 114 3.70 -10.71 -6.75
N LEU A 115 4.77 -10.51 -5.99
CA LEU A 115 5.14 -9.19 -5.46
C LEU A 115 5.44 -8.20 -6.59
N VAL A 116 6.30 -8.59 -7.53
CA VAL A 116 6.69 -7.76 -8.68
C VAL A 116 5.47 -7.44 -9.55
N MET A 117 4.62 -8.44 -9.84
CA MET A 117 3.39 -8.23 -10.60
C MET A 117 2.45 -7.24 -9.90
N GLY A 118 2.34 -7.34 -8.58
CA GLY A 118 1.54 -6.42 -7.77
C GLY A 118 2.06 -4.98 -7.83
N ASP A 119 3.37 -4.79 -7.74
CA ASP A 119 3.98 -3.47 -7.85
C ASP A 119 3.85 -2.89 -9.27
N ALA A 120 4.02 -3.71 -10.30
CA ALA A 120 3.78 -3.30 -11.68
C ALA A 120 2.33 -2.84 -11.88
N LEU A 121 1.36 -3.58 -11.35
CA LEU A 121 -0.05 -3.20 -11.39
C LEU A 121 -0.30 -1.87 -10.67
N ALA A 122 0.30 -1.67 -9.50
CA ALA A 122 0.19 -0.40 -8.76
C ALA A 122 0.75 0.78 -9.58
N MET A 123 1.89 0.61 -10.24
CA MET A 123 2.49 1.65 -11.08
C MET A 123 1.63 1.96 -12.32
N CYS A 124 1.04 0.94 -12.95
CA CYS A 124 0.08 1.14 -14.04
C CYS A 124 -1.13 1.94 -13.58
N LEU A 125 -1.70 1.61 -12.42
CA LEU A 125 -2.84 2.31 -11.84
C LEU A 125 -2.51 3.75 -11.45
N MET A 126 -1.33 4.00 -10.88
CA MET A 126 -0.82 5.36 -10.63
C MET A 126 -0.81 6.20 -11.91
N ASN A 127 -0.25 5.64 -12.99
CA ASN A 127 -0.15 6.33 -14.26
C ASN A 127 -1.54 6.63 -14.86
N LEU A 128 -2.43 5.65 -14.86
CA LEU A 128 -3.81 5.81 -15.36
C LEU A 128 -4.61 6.84 -14.57
N ARG A 129 -4.32 7.03 -13.30
CA ARG A 129 -4.99 8.00 -12.40
C ARG A 129 -4.31 9.37 -12.40
N ASN A 130 -3.21 9.56 -13.13
CA ASN A 130 -2.38 10.76 -13.09
C ASN A 130 -1.97 11.15 -11.66
N PHE A 131 -1.64 10.13 -10.82
CA PHE A 131 -1.29 10.32 -9.43
C PHE A 131 0.02 11.09 -9.29
N SER A 132 -0.05 12.28 -8.69
CA SER A 132 1.04 13.24 -8.62
C SER A 132 1.95 13.05 -7.38
N ARG A 133 3.04 13.82 -7.33
CA ARG A 133 3.89 13.96 -6.14
C ARG A 133 3.13 14.57 -4.96
N GLU A 134 2.27 15.51 -5.26
CA GLU A 134 1.41 16.21 -4.31
C GLU A 134 0.38 15.25 -3.70
N ASP A 135 -0.18 14.34 -4.51
CA ASP A 135 -1.06 13.28 -4.02
C ASP A 135 -0.30 12.29 -3.13
N PHE A 136 0.91 11.90 -3.53
CA PHE A 136 1.75 11.04 -2.68
C PHE A 136 2.02 11.68 -1.31
N ALA A 137 2.31 12.98 -1.27
CA ALA A 137 2.55 13.71 -0.02
C ALA A 137 1.34 13.74 0.90
N LYS A 138 0.11 13.82 0.35
CA LYS A 138 -1.15 13.77 1.14
C LYS A 138 -1.29 12.44 1.90
N TYR A 139 -0.89 11.33 1.27
CA TYR A 139 -0.95 9.99 1.90
C TYR A 139 0.26 9.69 2.79
N HIS A 140 1.35 10.49 2.67
CA HIS A 140 2.59 10.30 3.44
C HIS A 140 3.02 11.56 4.19
N PRO A 141 2.15 12.16 5.04
CA PRO A 141 2.44 13.45 5.68
C PRO A 141 3.67 13.40 6.60
N GLY A 142 3.96 12.25 7.20
CA GLY A 142 5.14 12.04 8.05
C GLY A 142 6.46 11.82 7.31
N GLY A 143 6.41 11.53 6.01
CA GLY A 143 7.60 11.29 5.17
C GLY A 143 8.34 12.58 4.81
N SER A 144 9.59 12.44 4.34
CA SER A 144 10.43 13.58 3.94
C SER A 144 9.79 14.46 2.86
N LEU A 145 9.10 13.84 1.89
CA LEU A 145 8.38 14.55 0.84
C LEU A 145 7.12 15.24 1.38
N GLY A 146 6.34 14.57 2.23
CA GLY A 146 5.16 15.14 2.88
C GLY A 146 5.53 16.37 3.71
N LYS A 147 6.57 16.28 4.53
CA LYS A 147 7.09 17.40 5.30
C LYS A 147 7.48 18.57 4.41
N LYS A 148 8.22 18.32 3.31
CA LYS A 148 8.65 19.40 2.38
C LYS A 148 7.49 20.12 1.70
N LEU A 149 6.42 19.41 1.38
CA LEU A 149 5.28 19.97 0.62
C LEU A 149 4.16 20.50 1.52
N LEU A 150 4.01 19.97 2.72
CA LEU A 150 2.90 20.34 3.62
C LEU A 150 3.32 21.28 4.75
N LEU A 151 4.62 21.29 5.15
CA LEU A 151 5.11 22.19 6.21
C LEU A 151 5.02 23.65 5.77
N GLN A 152 4.33 24.42 6.58
CA GLN A 152 4.29 25.88 6.48
C GLN A 152 5.26 26.50 7.50
N VAL A 153 5.70 27.71 7.24
CA VAL A 153 6.58 28.43 8.18
C VAL A 153 5.99 28.50 9.58
N LYS A 154 4.66 28.64 9.69
CA LYS A 154 3.94 28.65 10.97
C LYS A 154 4.09 27.35 11.76
N ASP A 155 4.22 26.19 11.07
CA ASP A 155 4.35 24.88 11.72
C ASP A 155 5.76 24.66 12.29
N MET A 156 6.73 25.45 11.82
CA MET A 156 8.10 25.46 12.29
C MET A 156 8.34 26.47 13.42
N LEU A 157 7.38 27.37 13.65
CA LEU A 157 7.45 28.38 14.68
C LEU A 157 6.92 27.83 16.00
N GLU A 158 7.78 27.40 16.88
CA GLU A 158 7.41 27.20 18.29
C GLU A 158 7.11 28.56 18.91
N ASN A 159 5.85 28.78 19.31
CA ASN A 159 5.38 30.05 19.86
C ASN A 159 6.14 30.49 21.14
N SER A 160 6.77 29.54 21.83
CA SER A 160 7.55 29.79 23.06
C SER A 160 8.97 30.29 22.80
N LEU A 161 9.46 30.24 21.57
CA LEU A 161 10.86 30.48 21.23
C LEU A 161 11.06 31.69 20.29
N LYS A 162 10.08 32.60 20.18
CA LYS A 162 10.24 33.80 19.35
C LYS A 162 11.29 34.72 19.98
N PRO A 163 12.52 34.86 19.44
CA PRO A 163 13.50 35.78 19.92
C PRO A 163 13.09 37.20 19.47
N MET A 164 12.72 38.03 20.41
CA MET A 164 12.27 39.41 20.13
C MET A 164 12.86 40.36 21.14
N VAL A 165 13.34 41.47 20.61
CA VAL A 165 13.79 42.61 21.40
C VAL A 165 13.18 43.92 20.86
N THR A 166 13.15 44.97 21.66
CA THR A 166 12.73 46.29 21.19
C THR A 166 13.87 46.97 20.41
N PRO A 167 13.56 47.87 19.43
CA PRO A 167 14.58 48.51 18.60
C PRO A 167 15.65 49.29 19.38
N ASP A 168 15.34 49.72 20.58
CA ASP A 168 16.19 50.45 21.51
C ASP A 168 16.91 49.56 22.55
N ALA A 169 16.77 48.22 22.41
CA ALA A 169 17.38 47.27 23.34
C ALA A 169 18.92 47.36 23.32
N PRO A 170 19.57 47.36 24.48
CA PRO A 170 21.04 47.35 24.53
C PRO A 170 21.56 45.99 23.96
N ILE A 171 22.70 46.08 23.27
CA ILE A 171 23.31 44.94 22.57
C ILE A 171 23.49 43.70 23.47
N LYS A 172 23.76 43.90 24.77
CA LYS A 172 23.86 42.82 25.74
C LYS A 172 22.57 42.01 25.85
N LYS A 173 21.39 42.67 25.80
CA LYS A 173 20.07 42.02 25.83
C LYS A 173 19.81 41.24 24.54
N VAL A 174 20.22 41.82 23.40
CA VAL A 174 20.12 41.16 22.08
C VAL A 174 20.90 39.84 22.07
N ILE A 175 22.17 39.88 22.57
CA ILE A 175 23.02 38.69 22.63
C ILE A 175 22.42 37.61 23.56
N LEU A 176 21.89 38.02 24.71
CA LEU A 176 21.24 37.11 25.66
C LEU A 176 20.02 36.41 25.01
N GLU A 177 19.13 37.18 24.35
CA GLU A 177 17.94 36.66 23.70
C GLU A 177 18.29 35.65 22.60
N ILE A 178 19.27 35.95 21.75
CA ILE A 178 19.77 35.04 20.72
C ILE A 178 20.32 33.74 21.35
N SER A 179 21.09 33.88 22.42
CA SER A 179 21.77 32.75 23.08
C SER A 179 20.77 31.84 23.81
N GLU A 180 19.81 32.42 24.52
CA GLU A 180 18.78 31.66 25.24
C GLU A 180 17.84 30.91 24.30
N LYS A 181 17.40 31.55 23.21
CA LYS A 181 16.49 30.97 22.25
C LYS A 181 17.17 30.06 21.21
N ARG A 182 18.48 30.12 21.07
CA ARG A 182 19.30 29.26 20.17
C ARG A 182 18.89 29.26 18.72
N LEU A 183 18.22 30.29 18.22
CA LEU A 183 17.79 30.41 16.83
C LEU A 183 18.76 31.22 15.94
N GLY A 184 19.86 31.68 16.50
CA GLY A 184 20.95 32.38 15.76
C GLY A 184 20.62 33.83 15.35
N ALA A 185 19.40 34.31 15.59
CA ALA A 185 18.96 35.66 15.27
C ALA A 185 17.84 36.10 16.22
N THR A 186 17.58 37.43 16.27
CA THR A 186 16.41 38.01 16.96
C THR A 186 15.78 39.07 16.06
N ALA A 187 14.48 39.28 16.18
CA ALA A 187 13.72 40.33 15.54
C ALA A 187 13.45 41.47 16.53
#